data_8d731a63f9a32304c14d2634820d3de8
#
_entry.id   8d731a63f9a32304c14d2634820d3de8
#
_cell.length_a   1.000
_cell.length_b   1.000
_cell.length_c   1.000
_cell.angle_alpha   90.00
_cell.angle_beta   90.00
_cell.angle_gamma   90.00
#
_symmetry.space_group_name_H-M   'P 1'
#
loop_
_entity.id
_entity.type
_entity.pdbx_description
1 polymer ?
#
loop_
_entity_poly.entity_id
_entity_poly.type
_entity_poly.pdbx_seq_one_letter_code
_entity_poly.pdbx_strand_id
1 'polypeptide(L)'
;MTPRLTLAVATATLVIIGMAPAAHADDTKPSVPPGTEPTASAPVKVDPNDPDLKLPEGGTLAAPKVLDIKQVVEDEAGDERREDTNADVTFALQAEVLFGKDSSKLGPEAQARIATIAAEIRKQNTTLVRVFGFTDNLGSSAHGDVLSKQRADAVQAQLAGALNNPNITFEVRGYGEQYPISDNSTEEGRKKNRRVEVTFPRTAS
;
A
#
# COMPACT_ATOMS: atom_id res chain seq x y z
N MET A 1 -26.72 46.07 -69.68
CA MET A 1 -26.39 44.65 -69.57
C MET A 1 -25.21 44.53 -68.67
N THR A 2 -25.40 44.24 -67.41
CA THR A 2 -24.32 44.05 -66.42
C THR A 2 -24.34 42.61 -65.91
N PRO A 3 -23.25 41.87 -66.00
CA PRO A 3 -23.23 40.52 -65.43
C PRO A 3 -23.07 40.53 -63.94
N ARG A 4 -23.92 39.75 -63.30
CA ARG A 4 -23.84 39.52 -61.83
C ARG A 4 -22.77 38.47 -61.53
N LEU A 5 -21.78 38.87 -60.74
CA LEU A 5 -20.76 37.98 -60.19
C LEU A 5 -21.29 37.27 -58.96
N THR A 6 -21.49 35.97 -59.05
CA THR A 6 -21.89 35.15 -57.89
C THR A 6 -20.63 34.70 -57.14
N LEU A 7 -20.47 35.19 -55.90
CA LEU A 7 -19.39 34.82 -54.99
C LEU A 7 -19.80 33.54 -54.26
N ALA A 8 -19.10 32.42 -54.53
CA ALA A 8 -19.27 31.17 -53.79
C ALA A 8 -18.43 31.24 -52.51
N VAL A 9 -19.11 31.24 -51.36
CA VAL A 9 -18.45 31.11 -50.06
C VAL A 9 -18.25 29.64 -49.75
N ALA A 10 -17.01 29.16 -49.80
CA ALA A 10 -16.65 27.83 -49.32
C ALA A 10 -16.44 27.89 -47.80
N THR A 11 -17.35 27.31 -47.03
CA THR A 11 -17.20 27.10 -45.59
C THR A 11 -16.31 25.86 -45.38
N ALA A 12 -15.06 26.07 -44.99
CA ALA A 12 -14.18 25.03 -44.52
C ALA A 12 -14.52 24.70 -43.05
N THR A 13 -15.12 23.54 -42.84
CA THR A 13 -15.36 23.00 -41.49
C THR A 13 -14.05 22.40 -40.94
N LEU A 14 -13.39 23.10 -40.03
CA LEU A 14 -12.23 22.61 -39.31
C LEU A 14 -12.70 21.63 -38.23
N VAL A 15 -12.54 20.32 -38.45
CA VAL A 15 -12.74 19.28 -37.45
C VAL A 15 -11.49 19.26 -36.55
N ILE A 16 -11.57 19.86 -35.40
CA ILE A 16 -10.55 19.71 -34.35
C ILE A 16 -10.80 18.38 -33.67
N ILE A 17 -10.04 17.34 -34.04
CA ILE A 17 -9.95 16.10 -33.28
C ILE A 17 -9.16 16.43 -32.04
N GLY A 18 -9.88 16.69 -30.94
CA GLY A 18 -9.28 16.82 -29.63
C GLY A 18 -8.64 15.49 -29.21
N MET A 19 -7.33 15.37 -29.33
CA MET A 19 -6.57 14.35 -28.62
C MET A 19 -6.63 14.74 -27.14
N ALA A 20 -7.44 14.00 -26.35
CA ALA A 20 -7.32 14.04 -24.91
C ALA A 20 -5.88 13.61 -24.55
N PRO A 21 -5.16 14.37 -23.70
CA PRO A 21 -3.89 13.90 -23.22
C PRO A 21 -4.15 12.60 -22.43
N ALA A 22 -3.50 11.51 -22.84
CA ALA A 22 -3.41 10.33 -22.01
C ALA A 22 -2.78 10.78 -20.68
N ALA A 23 -3.52 10.65 -19.58
CA ALA A 23 -2.97 10.84 -18.27
C ALA A 23 -1.86 9.79 -18.09
N HIS A 24 -0.62 10.20 -18.28
CA HIS A 24 0.52 9.43 -17.85
C HIS A 24 0.48 9.48 -16.32
N ALA A 25 0.19 8.34 -15.69
CA ALA A 25 0.53 8.18 -14.28
C ALA A 25 2.03 8.48 -14.15
N ASP A 26 2.37 9.40 -13.27
CA ASP A 26 3.76 9.73 -12.96
C ASP A 26 4.34 8.52 -12.18
N ASP A 27 4.96 7.59 -12.92
CA ASP A 27 5.58 6.36 -12.40
C ASP A 27 6.82 6.62 -11.53
N THR A 28 7.11 7.87 -11.19
CA THR A 28 8.35 8.25 -10.48
C THR A 28 8.24 8.26 -8.96
N LYS A 29 7.03 8.16 -8.39
CA LYS A 29 6.85 8.03 -6.93
C LYS A 29 6.47 6.61 -6.57
N PRO A 30 7.22 5.95 -5.66
CA PRO A 30 6.82 4.65 -5.15
C PRO A 30 5.45 4.78 -4.47
N SER A 31 4.51 3.89 -4.83
CA SER A 31 3.14 3.88 -4.30
C SER A 31 3.05 3.31 -2.88
N VAL A 32 4.13 2.68 -2.41
CA VAL A 32 4.25 2.07 -1.09
C VAL A 32 5.57 2.47 -0.43
N PRO A 33 5.65 2.46 0.90
CA PRO A 33 6.89 2.76 1.62
C PRO A 33 8.01 1.80 1.23
N PRO A 34 9.28 2.27 1.17
CA PRO A 34 10.42 1.42 0.84
C PRO A 34 10.53 0.21 1.77
N GLY A 35 10.73 -0.97 1.17
CA GLY A 35 10.83 -2.25 1.89
C GLY A 35 9.51 -2.94 2.17
N THR A 36 8.39 -2.37 1.71
CA THR A 36 7.06 -3.01 1.74
C THR A 36 6.52 -3.27 0.33
N GLU A 37 7.38 -3.12 -0.68
CA GLU A 37 7.04 -3.46 -2.06
C GLU A 37 6.70 -4.96 -2.16
N PRO A 38 5.67 -5.33 -2.92
CA PRO A 38 5.35 -6.72 -3.17
C PRO A 38 6.56 -7.46 -3.74
N THR A 39 7.07 -8.46 -3.01
CA THR A 39 8.16 -9.29 -3.51
C THR A 39 7.57 -10.37 -4.39
N ALA A 40 7.76 -10.29 -5.70
CA ALA A 40 7.36 -11.34 -6.61
C ALA A 40 8.17 -12.61 -6.32
N SER A 41 7.47 -13.71 -6.00
CA SER A 41 8.11 -15.03 -5.95
C SER A 41 8.64 -15.38 -7.33
N ALA A 42 9.80 -16.07 -7.40
CA ALA A 42 10.32 -16.53 -8.68
C ALA A 42 9.29 -17.45 -9.35
N PRO A 43 9.01 -17.27 -10.67
CA PRO A 43 8.09 -18.14 -11.37
C PRO A 43 8.53 -19.60 -11.31
N VAL A 44 7.56 -20.51 -11.20
CA VAL A 44 7.82 -21.94 -11.37
C VAL A 44 8.42 -22.16 -12.75
N LYS A 45 9.56 -22.85 -12.84
CA LYS A 45 10.16 -23.24 -14.13
C LYS A 45 9.25 -24.30 -14.75
N VAL A 46 8.62 -23.93 -15.87
CA VAL A 46 7.84 -24.87 -16.69
C VAL A 46 8.81 -25.53 -17.66
N ASP A 47 8.81 -26.87 -17.73
CA ASP A 47 9.55 -27.61 -18.74
C ASP A 47 8.82 -27.43 -20.11
N PRO A 48 9.44 -26.78 -21.11
CA PRO A 48 8.81 -26.62 -22.40
C PRO A 48 8.58 -27.94 -23.17
N ASN A 49 9.24 -29.04 -22.72
CA ASN A 49 9.10 -30.36 -23.29
C ASN A 49 8.16 -31.28 -22.50
N ASP A 50 7.45 -30.76 -21.50
CA ASP A 50 6.49 -31.54 -20.73
C ASP A 50 5.41 -32.12 -21.67
N PRO A 51 5.22 -33.46 -21.69
CA PRO A 51 4.28 -34.12 -22.58
C PRO A 51 2.81 -33.73 -22.34
N ASP A 52 2.50 -33.19 -21.18
CA ASP A 52 1.16 -32.71 -20.83
C ASP A 52 0.93 -31.25 -21.29
N LEU A 53 1.99 -30.57 -21.75
CA LEU A 53 1.93 -29.20 -22.27
C LEU A 53 1.49 -29.23 -23.73
N LYS A 54 0.20 -29.00 -23.99
CA LYS A 54 -0.38 -28.97 -25.33
C LYS A 54 -0.35 -27.55 -25.90
N LEU A 55 0.73 -27.23 -26.61
CA LEU A 55 0.81 -26.01 -27.40
C LEU A 55 0.28 -26.25 -28.83
N PRO A 56 -0.43 -25.28 -29.45
CA PRO A 56 -0.73 -25.34 -30.87
C PRO A 56 0.56 -25.33 -31.70
N GLU A 57 0.51 -25.88 -32.93
CA GLU A 57 1.65 -25.90 -33.81
C GLU A 57 2.22 -24.49 -34.06
N GLY A 58 3.52 -24.30 -33.80
CA GLY A 58 4.19 -23.00 -33.79
C GLY A 58 3.95 -22.12 -32.55
N GLY A 59 3.23 -22.61 -31.56
CA GLY A 59 3.00 -21.90 -30.31
C GLY A 59 4.25 -21.86 -29.45
N THR A 60 4.50 -20.72 -28.81
CA THR A 60 5.54 -20.55 -27.78
C THR A 60 4.90 -20.21 -26.45
N LEU A 61 5.47 -20.72 -25.35
CA LEU A 61 5.05 -20.30 -24.01
C LEU A 61 5.38 -18.82 -23.80
N ALA A 62 4.38 -18.05 -23.38
CA ALA A 62 4.63 -16.70 -22.88
C ALA A 62 5.52 -16.78 -21.64
N ALA A 63 6.27 -15.71 -21.36
CA ALA A 63 7.01 -15.60 -20.11
C ALA A 63 6.07 -15.83 -18.91
N PRO A 64 6.45 -16.69 -17.94
CA PRO A 64 5.60 -16.97 -16.80
C PRO A 64 5.33 -15.67 -16.02
N LYS A 65 4.05 -15.42 -15.72
CA LYS A 65 3.60 -14.29 -14.93
C LYS A 65 3.20 -14.79 -13.55
N VAL A 66 3.93 -14.38 -12.53
CA VAL A 66 3.54 -14.63 -11.15
C VAL A 66 2.44 -13.64 -10.79
N LEU A 67 1.30 -14.16 -10.38
CA LEU A 67 0.24 -13.38 -9.77
C LEU A 67 0.46 -13.43 -8.25
N ASP A 68 0.76 -12.27 -7.68
CA ASP A 68 0.82 -12.13 -6.24
C ASP A 68 -0.62 -12.20 -5.68
N ILE A 69 -0.87 -13.20 -4.82
CA ILE A 69 -2.15 -13.31 -4.15
C ILE A 69 -2.08 -12.50 -2.86
N LYS A 70 -2.91 -11.47 -2.80
CA LYS A 70 -3.06 -10.61 -1.64
C LYS A 70 -4.40 -10.92 -0.98
N GLN A 71 -4.36 -11.49 0.22
CA GLN A 71 -5.55 -11.65 1.05
C GLN A 71 -5.67 -10.46 2.00
N VAL A 72 -6.83 -9.83 1.99
CA VAL A 72 -7.14 -8.69 2.87
C VAL A 72 -8.33 -9.06 3.75
N VAL A 73 -8.16 -8.89 5.06
CA VAL A 73 -9.23 -9.03 6.05
C VAL A 73 -9.27 -7.73 6.83
N GLU A 74 -10.44 -7.12 6.90
CA GLU A 74 -10.71 -5.88 7.66
C GLU A 74 -11.83 -6.19 8.66
N ASP A 75 -11.75 -5.66 9.87
CA ASP A 75 -12.85 -5.77 10.82
C ASP A 75 -14.04 -4.88 10.41
N GLU A 76 -15.25 -5.17 10.92
CA GLU A 76 -16.48 -4.44 10.53
C GLU A 76 -16.42 -2.94 10.82
N ALA A 77 -15.64 -2.53 11.83
CA ALA A 77 -15.45 -1.13 12.18
C ALA A 77 -14.37 -0.45 11.32
N GLY A 78 -13.58 -1.24 10.58
CA GLY A 78 -12.41 -0.78 9.83
C GLY A 78 -11.25 -0.33 10.70
N ASP A 79 -11.24 -0.73 11.97
CA ASP A 79 -10.24 -0.33 12.97
C ASP A 79 -8.91 -1.07 12.79
N GLU A 80 -8.97 -2.28 12.26
CA GLU A 80 -7.82 -3.13 11.96
C GLU A 80 -7.99 -3.77 10.58
N ARG A 81 -6.94 -3.71 9.80
CA ARG A 81 -6.83 -4.39 8.51
C ARG A 81 -5.59 -5.26 8.51
N ARG A 82 -5.78 -6.53 8.19
CA ARG A 82 -4.71 -7.49 7.96
C ARG A 82 -4.58 -7.76 6.47
N GLU A 83 -3.35 -7.75 6.00
CA GLU A 83 -3.00 -8.04 4.63
C GLU A 83 -1.92 -9.12 4.62
N ASP A 84 -2.23 -10.25 4.02
CA ASP A 84 -1.30 -11.37 3.84
C ASP A 84 -0.94 -11.48 2.36
N THR A 85 0.35 -11.38 2.06
CA THR A 85 0.93 -11.69 0.76
C THR A 85 1.68 -13.02 0.82
N ASN A 86 2.29 -13.45 -0.30
CA ASN A 86 3.16 -14.62 -0.30
C ASN A 86 4.45 -14.39 0.51
N ALA A 87 4.88 -13.14 0.68
CA ALA A 87 6.14 -12.77 1.29
C ALA A 87 5.98 -12.16 2.69
N ASP A 88 4.93 -11.36 2.91
CA ASP A 88 4.79 -10.53 4.09
C ASP A 88 3.39 -10.62 4.71
N VAL A 89 3.33 -10.34 6.01
CA VAL A 89 2.10 -10.07 6.76
C VAL A 89 2.14 -8.62 7.20
N THR A 90 1.08 -7.86 6.90
CA THR A 90 0.92 -6.45 7.32
C THR A 90 -0.35 -6.28 8.14
N PHE A 91 -0.21 -5.68 9.31
CA PHE A 91 -1.32 -5.17 10.12
C PHE A 91 -1.35 -3.65 10.01
N ALA A 92 -2.45 -3.09 9.56
CA ALA A 92 -2.73 -1.66 9.58
C ALA A 92 -3.76 -1.36 10.67
N LEU A 93 -3.35 -0.61 11.69
CA LEU A 93 -4.17 -0.23 12.83
C LEU A 93 -4.51 1.25 12.73
N GLN A 94 -5.78 1.59 12.86
CA GLN A 94 -6.18 2.99 12.87
C GLN A 94 -5.67 3.72 14.11
N ALA A 95 -5.25 4.98 13.90
CA ALA A 95 -4.65 5.77 14.97
C ALA A 95 -5.62 6.07 16.12
N GLU A 96 -6.91 6.23 15.83
CA GLU A 96 -7.94 6.50 16.82
C GLU A 96 -8.13 5.35 17.82
N VAL A 97 -7.87 4.12 17.38
CA VAL A 97 -7.94 2.92 18.24
C VAL A 97 -6.71 2.79 19.13
N LEU A 98 -5.56 3.20 18.62
CA LEU A 98 -4.29 3.08 19.32
C LEU A 98 -4.04 4.25 20.29
N PHE A 99 -4.44 5.47 19.87
CA PHE A 99 -4.04 6.71 20.52
C PHE A 99 -5.23 7.66 20.73
N GLY A 100 -5.10 8.54 21.72
CA GLY A 100 -5.98 9.70 21.79
C GLY A 100 -5.77 10.68 20.62
N LYS A 101 -6.71 11.61 20.45
CA LYS A 101 -6.63 12.65 19.42
C LYS A 101 -5.31 13.43 19.55
N ASP A 102 -4.61 13.59 18.42
CA ASP A 102 -3.33 14.32 18.32
C ASP A 102 -2.28 13.86 19.35
N SER A 103 -2.26 12.57 19.65
CA SER A 103 -1.40 11.95 20.66
C SER A 103 -0.67 10.74 20.10
N SER A 104 0.48 10.43 20.69
CA SER A 104 1.23 9.18 20.51
C SER A 104 1.21 8.28 21.74
N LYS A 105 0.42 8.64 22.78
CA LYS A 105 0.27 7.82 23.97
C LYS A 105 -0.73 6.70 23.70
N LEU A 106 -0.28 5.45 23.86
CA LEU A 106 -1.12 4.26 23.66
C LEU A 106 -2.29 4.22 24.66
N GLY A 107 -3.47 3.97 24.15
CA GLY A 107 -4.67 3.72 24.95
C GLY A 107 -4.71 2.29 25.52
N PRO A 108 -5.67 1.98 26.38
CA PRO A 108 -5.78 0.66 27.01
C PRO A 108 -6.08 -0.46 26.01
N GLU A 109 -6.85 -0.20 24.96
CA GLU A 109 -7.20 -1.18 23.92
C GLU A 109 -6.01 -1.50 22.98
N ALA A 110 -5.10 -0.56 22.82
CA ALA A 110 -3.91 -0.74 21.99
C ALA A 110 -3.04 -1.91 22.45
N GLN A 111 -2.94 -2.14 23.76
CA GLN A 111 -2.12 -3.21 24.31
C GLN A 111 -2.60 -4.60 23.88
N ALA A 112 -3.90 -4.84 23.86
CA ALA A 112 -4.48 -6.13 23.44
C ALA A 112 -4.23 -6.38 21.95
N ARG A 113 -4.46 -5.37 21.11
CA ARG A 113 -4.22 -5.47 19.65
C ARG A 113 -2.73 -5.70 19.35
N ILE A 114 -1.84 -4.95 19.99
CA ILE A 114 -0.39 -5.13 19.82
C ILE A 114 0.07 -6.51 20.34
N ALA A 115 -0.54 -7.05 21.40
CA ALA A 115 -0.22 -8.39 21.88
C ALA A 115 -0.61 -9.48 20.87
N THR A 116 -1.73 -9.32 20.15
CA THR A 116 -2.15 -10.21 19.06
C THR A 116 -1.13 -10.20 17.92
N ILE A 117 -0.67 -9.01 17.51
CA ILE A 117 0.38 -8.88 16.48
C ILE A 117 1.69 -9.51 16.95
N ALA A 118 2.10 -9.30 18.22
CA ALA A 118 3.28 -9.94 18.78
C ALA A 118 3.19 -11.48 18.77
N ALA A 119 2.00 -12.04 19.00
CA ALA A 119 1.78 -13.48 18.91
C ALA A 119 1.97 -13.98 17.45
N GLU A 120 1.48 -13.26 16.46
CA GLU A 120 1.67 -13.62 15.05
C GLU A 120 3.15 -13.48 14.63
N ILE A 121 3.86 -12.43 15.05
CA ILE A 121 5.30 -12.27 14.81
C ILE A 121 6.09 -13.48 15.34
N ARG A 122 5.76 -13.96 16.56
CA ARG A 122 6.40 -15.17 17.10
C ARG A 122 6.11 -16.41 16.27
N LYS A 123 4.85 -16.57 15.83
CA LYS A 123 4.44 -17.70 15.00
C LYS A 123 5.17 -17.74 13.67
N GLN A 124 5.42 -16.58 13.06
CA GLN A 124 6.19 -16.45 11.83
C GLN A 124 7.70 -16.57 12.05
N ASN A 125 8.17 -16.59 13.31
CA ASN A 125 9.60 -16.70 13.67
C ASN A 125 10.49 -15.70 12.91
N THR A 126 9.97 -14.50 12.67
CA THR A 126 10.68 -13.44 11.93
C THR A 126 11.68 -12.71 12.82
N THR A 127 12.75 -12.21 12.20
CA THR A 127 13.78 -11.38 12.85
C THR A 127 13.75 -9.92 12.41
N LEU A 128 12.86 -9.57 11.48
CA LEU A 128 12.69 -8.19 10.99
C LEU A 128 11.23 -7.78 11.12
N VAL A 129 10.99 -6.64 11.78
CA VAL A 129 9.67 -6.04 11.91
C VAL A 129 9.76 -4.57 11.51
N ARG A 130 8.93 -4.16 10.56
CA ARG A 130 8.79 -2.76 10.14
C ARG A 130 7.59 -2.15 10.82
N VAL A 131 7.75 -0.97 11.39
CA VAL A 131 6.68 -0.22 12.05
C VAL A 131 6.63 1.18 11.44
N PHE A 132 5.61 1.45 10.65
CA PHE A 132 5.49 2.69 9.90
C PHE A 132 4.24 3.45 10.31
N GLY A 133 4.41 4.76 10.59
CA GLY A 133 3.32 5.64 10.96
C GLY A 133 2.92 6.57 9.81
N PHE A 134 1.63 6.86 9.69
CA PHE A 134 1.06 7.71 8.65
C PHE A 134 0.02 8.66 9.24
N THR A 135 -0.21 9.77 8.55
CA THR A 135 -1.25 10.76 8.88
C THR A 135 -2.15 11.01 7.67
N ASP A 136 -3.24 11.71 7.90
CA ASP A 136 -3.96 12.38 6.82
C ASP A 136 -3.23 13.67 6.39
N ASN A 137 -3.84 14.42 5.49
CA ASN A 137 -3.31 15.69 4.95
C ASN A 137 -3.80 16.94 5.70
N LEU A 138 -4.36 16.80 6.90
CA LEU A 138 -4.80 17.94 7.70
C LEU A 138 -3.68 18.48 8.58
N GLY A 139 -3.55 19.81 8.60
CA GLY A 139 -2.51 20.49 9.37
C GLY A 139 -1.21 20.71 8.58
N SER A 140 -0.11 20.85 9.28
CA SER A 140 1.20 21.01 8.62
C SER A 140 1.88 19.65 8.41
N SER A 141 2.49 19.45 7.24
CA SER A 141 3.25 18.24 6.93
C SER A 141 4.34 17.96 7.96
N ALA A 142 5.06 18.99 8.42
CA ALA A 142 6.08 18.84 9.45
C ALA A 142 5.55 18.30 10.77
N HIS A 143 4.33 18.71 11.19
CA HIS A 143 3.67 18.15 12.36
C HIS A 143 3.27 16.68 12.12
N GLY A 144 2.72 16.38 10.93
CA GLY A 144 2.38 15.03 10.51
C GLY A 144 3.58 14.07 10.54
N ASP A 145 4.73 14.52 10.03
CA ASP A 145 5.98 13.74 10.02
C ASP A 145 6.43 13.39 11.45
N VAL A 146 6.42 14.38 12.36
CA VAL A 146 6.79 14.17 13.78
C VAL A 146 5.79 13.24 14.47
N LEU A 147 4.49 13.48 14.33
CA LEU A 147 3.44 12.70 15.01
C LEU A 147 3.42 11.25 14.52
N SER A 148 3.54 11.02 13.21
CA SER A 148 3.58 9.68 12.62
C SER A 148 4.79 8.87 13.15
N LYS A 149 5.96 9.53 13.26
CA LYS A 149 7.16 8.89 13.82
C LYS A 149 6.98 8.56 15.30
N GLN A 150 6.45 9.47 16.11
CA GLN A 150 6.20 9.23 17.52
C GLN A 150 5.20 8.08 17.76
N ARG A 151 4.17 7.97 16.92
CA ARG A 151 3.21 6.88 16.97
C ARG A 151 3.85 5.54 16.60
N ALA A 152 4.66 5.51 15.56
CA ALA A 152 5.42 4.31 15.19
C ALA A 152 6.39 3.87 16.31
N ASP A 153 7.09 4.81 16.94
CA ASP A 153 7.99 4.53 18.06
C ASP A 153 7.23 3.95 19.28
N ALA A 154 6.04 4.48 19.59
CA ALA A 154 5.24 3.97 20.70
C ALA A 154 4.76 2.54 20.47
N VAL A 155 4.33 2.21 19.23
CA VAL A 155 3.94 0.83 18.85
C VAL A 155 5.16 -0.09 18.90
N GLN A 156 6.30 0.34 18.36
CA GLN A 156 7.54 -0.43 18.40
C GLN A 156 7.98 -0.75 19.83
N ALA A 157 7.95 0.24 20.72
CA ALA A 157 8.33 0.03 22.13
C ALA A 157 7.44 -1.00 22.82
N GLN A 158 6.13 -0.95 22.57
CA GLN A 158 5.17 -1.92 23.11
C GLN A 158 5.39 -3.32 22.52
N LEU A 159 5.63 -3.43 21.20
CA LEU A 159 5.95 -4.70 20.54
C LEU A 159 7.26 -5.30 21.07
N ALA A 160 8.30 -4.50 21.22
CA ALA A 160 9.59 -4.94 21.75
C ALA A 160 9.46 -5.51 23.16
N GLY A 161 8.71 -4.82 24.03
CA GLY A 161 8.40 -5.31 25.37
C GLY A 161 7.60 -6.62 25.37
N ALA A 162 6.57 -6.70 24.51
CA ALA A 162 5.75 -7.90 24.39
C ALA A 162 6.55 -9.08 23.83
N LEU A 163 7.40 -8.88 22.83
CA LEU A 163 8.20 -9.93 22.18
C LEU A 163 9.35 -10.42 23.04
N ASN A 164 9.96 -9.51 23.79
CA ASN A 164 11.11 -9.77 24.68
C ASN A 164 12.20 -10.64 24.00
N ASN A 165 12.50 -10.34 22.73
CA ASN A 165 13.47 -11.08 21.91
C ASN A 165 14.51 -10.10 21.32
N PRO A 166 15.77 -10.14 21.77
CA PRO A 166 16.82 -9.21 21.32
C PRO A 166 17.26 -9.44 19.85
N ASN A 167 16.89 -10.59 19.27
CA ASN A 167 17.25 -10.91 17.90
C ASN A 167 16.32 -10.26 16.86
N ILE A 168 15.25 -9.60 17.28
CA ILE A 168 14.34 -8.92 16.40
C ILE A 168 14.87 -7.50 16.13
N THR A 169 15.10 -7.22 14.85
CA THR A 169 15.44 -5.88 14.36
C THR A 169 14.16 -5.13 14.00
N PHE A 170 14.01 -3.92 14.50
CA PHE A 170 12.91 -3.03 14.16
C PHE A 170 13.37 -1.94 13.19
N GLU A 171 12.65 -1.77 12.10
CA GLU A 171 12.75 -0.62 11.22
C GLU A 171 11.56 0.30 11.49
N VAL A 172 11.80 1.51 12.02
CA VAL A 172 10.74 2.41 12.47
C VAL A 172 10.80 3.74 11.74
N ARG A 173 9.72 4.10 11.02
CA ARG A 173 9.63 5.35 10.26
C ARG A 173 8.28 6.03 10.46
N GLY A 174 8.29 7.36 10.40
CA GLY A 174 7.12 8.19 10.20
C GLY A 174 7.15 8.74 8.78
N TYR A 175 6.07 8.56 8.05
CA TYR A 175 5.94 9.02 6.68
C TYR A 175 4.96 10.19 6.52
N GLY A 176 4.35 10.65 7.63
CA GLY A 176 3.36 11.71 7.54
C GLY A 176 2.27 11.37 6.53
N GLU A 177 1.97 12.30 5.65
CA GLU A 177 0.92 12.19 4.62
C GLU A 177 1.39 11.58 3.27
N GLN A 178 2.63 11.06 3.19
CA GLN A 178 3.27 10.73 1.91
C GLN A 178 2.66 9.53 1.18
N TYR A 179 2.03 8.59 1.90
CA TYR A 179 1.51 7.34 1.32
C TYR A 179 0.04 7.13 1.71
N PRO A 180 -0.90 7.91 1.14
CA PRO A 180 -2.31 7.73 1.40
C PRO A 180 -2.82 6.44 0.76
N ILE A 181 -3.63 5.66 1.51
CA ILE A 181 -4.31 4.46 1.01
C ILE A 181 -5.77 4.72 0.66
N SER A 182 -6.26 5.92 0.96
CA SER A 182 -7.64 6.34 0.69
C SER A 182 -7.69 7.84 0.39
N ASP A 183 -8.81 8.29 -0.18
CA ASP A 183 -9.00 9.69 -0.53
C ASP A 183 -9.10 10.59 0.72
N ASN A 184 -8.22 11.58 0.81
CA ASN A 184 -8.18 12.56 1.89
C ASN A 184 -9.32 13.60 1.82
N SER A 185 -10.14 13.63 0.76
CA SER A 185 -11.27 14.55 0.65
C SER A 185 -12.43 14.18 1.59
N THR A 186 -12.52 12.91 2.00
CA THR A 186 -13.54 12.39 2.92
C THR A 186 -12.97 12.11 4.31
N GLU A 187 -13.81 12.17 5.35
CA GLU A 187 -13.36 11.84 6.71
C GLU A 187 -13.06 10.34 6.85
N GLU A 188 -13.85 9.49 6.20
CA GLU A 188 -13.62 8.04 6.16
C GLU A 188 -12.27 7.70 5.52
N GLY A 189 -11.92 8.40 4.45
CA GLY A 189 -10.62 8.23 3.80
C GLY A 189 -9.46 8.73 4.66
N ARG A 190 -9.60 9.91 5.29
CA ARG A 190 -8.62 10.43 6.25
C ARG A 190 -8.43 9.49 7.44
N LYS A 191 -9.50 8.91 7.98
CA LYS A 191 -9.44 7.94 9.06
C LYS A 191 -8.57 6.73 8.68
N LYS A 192 -8.70 6.21 7.45
CA LYS A 192 -7.87 5.12 6.92
C LYS A 192 -6.40 5.53 6.74
N ASN A 193 -6.16 6.80 6.41
CA ASN A 193 -4.79 7.32 6.25
C ASN A 193 -4.09 7.53 7.59
N ARG A 194 -4.81 7.89 8.67
CA ARG A 194 -4.27 7.97 10.04
C ARG A 194 -4.08 6.58 10.63
N ARG A 195 -2.95 5.93 10.34
CA ARG A 195 -2.70 4.54 10.71
C ARG A 195 -1.26 4.29 11.13
N VAL A 196 -1.05 3.17 11.80
CA VAL A 196 0.28 2.56 11.97
C VAL A 196 0.26 1.18 11.34
N GLU A 197 1.22 0.91 10.49
CA GLU A 197 1.42 -0.38 9.85
C GLU A 197 2.55 -1.15 10.55
N VAL A 198 2.32 -2.43 10.79
CA VAL A 198 3.33 -3.39 11.28
C VAL A 198 3.46 -4.48 10.24
N THR A 199 4.61 -4.52 9.57
CA THR A 199 4.90 -5.46 8.48
C THR A 199 6.08 -6.36 8.85
N PHE A 200 5.96 -7.65 8.59
CA PHE A 200 7.04 -8.61 8.82
C PHE A 200 6.98 -9.76 7.80
N PRO A 201 8.13 -10.36 7.47
CA PRO A 201 8.20 -11.50 6.57
C PRO A 201 7.36 -12.69 7.04
N ARG A 202 6.65 -13.30 6.09
CA ARG A 202 5.93 -14.54 6.30
C ARG A 202 6.86 -15.73 6.12
N THR A 203 6.83 -16.68 7.06
CA THR A 203 7.51 -17.95 6.86
C THR A 203 6.74 -18.77 5.82
N ALA A 204 7.42 -19.17 4.74
CA ALA A 204 6.84 -20.07 3.75
C ALA A 204 6.40 -21.37 4.43
N SER A 205 5.16 -21.76 4.22
CA SER A 205 4.58 -23.03 4.70
C SER A 205 4.98 -24.16 3.76
#